data_504a887559d863efe80c598dcd25dafc
#
_entry.id   504a887559d863efe80c598dcd25dafc
#
_cell.length_a   1.000
_cell.length_b   1.000
_cell.length_c   1.000
_cell.angle_alpha   90.00
_cell.angle_beta   90.00
_cell.angle_gamma   90.00
#
_symmetry.space_group_name_H-M   'P 1'
#
loop_
_entity.id
_entity.type
_entity.pdbx_description
1 polymer ?
#
loop_
_entity_poly.entity_id
_entity_poly.type
_entity_poly.pdbx_seq_one_letter_code
_entity_poly.pdbx_strand_id
1 'polypeptide(L)'
;MPKIISVHSFRGGTGKSNTSANLAYLCALRGLKVGVVDTDIQSPGIHVLFGMDEDDMVRSLNDYLWGKCTIEETAYDVTASLGSEVKGKVYLIPSSIKAGEITRVLRDGYDVGLLNDGFESLIKNLNLDVLIIDTHPGLSEETLLSIAISDLLVLILRPDHQDYQGTSVTVDVARKLDVPQMLLMVNKVPAQLMDAVKQNVENTYGCEVAAVIPHSDDLMSLASAGIFSQRNPDHPVTKIYQQLVNRMLAD
;
A
#
# COMPACT_ATOMS: atom_id res chain seq x y z
N MET A 1 -2.22 -19.61 -3.67
CA MET A 1 -2.01 -18.74 -4.84
C MET A 1 -1.45 -17.42 -4.32
N PRO A 2 -0.66 -16.67 -5.08
CA PRO A 2 -0.24 -15.33 -4.68
C PRO A 2 -1.48 -14.45 -4.42
N LYS A 3 -1.39 -13.55 -3.44
CA LYS A 3 -2.50 -12.66 -3.08
C LYS A 3 -2.18 -11.22 -3.50
N ILE A 4 -3.05 -10.61 -4.30
CA ILE A 4 -2.92 -9.20 -4.72
C ILE A 4 -3.72 -8.34 -3.73
N ILE A 5 -3.06 -7.36 -3.13
CA ILE A 5 -3.62 -6.50 -2.08
C ILE A 5 -3.43 -5.04 -2.47
N SER A 6 -4.51 -4.33 -2.74
CA SER A 6 -4.44 -2.88 -2.89
C SER A 6 -4.62 -2.18 -1.55
N VAL A 7 -3.73 -1.24 -1.26
CA VAL A 7 -3.85 -0.32 -0.12
C VAL A 7 -4.29 1.04 -0.67
N HIS A 8 -5.50 1.45 -0.32
CA HIS A 8 -6.13 2.61 -0.93
C HIS A 8 -6.75 3.56 0.09
N SER A 9 -6.97 4.80 -0.33
CA SER A 9 -7.78 5.79 0.37
C SER A 9 -8.31 6.83 -0.60
N PHE A 10 -9.49 7.34 -0.36
CA PHE A 10 -10.07 8.38 -1.21
C PHE A 10 -9.27 9.69 -1.16
N ARG A 11 -8.64 10.01 -0.01
CA ARG A 11 -7.86 11.25 0.17
C ARG A 11 -6.39 10.97 0.47
N GLY A 12 -5.55 11.95 0.14
CA GLY A 12 -4.13 11.93 0.51
C GLY A 12 -3.90 12.12 2.02
N GLY A 13 -2.73 11.69 2.50
CA GLY A 13 -2.30 11.89 3.90
C GLY A 13 -2.98 10.99 4.93
N THR A 14 -3.68 9.94 4.51
CA THR A 14 -4.31 8.94 5.39
C THR A 14 -3.33 7.92 5.96
N GLY A 15 -2.13 7.79 5.38
CA GLY A 15 -1.10 6.84 5.80
C GLY A 15 -0.98 5.59 4.94
N LYS A 16 -1.43 5.61 3.67
CA LYS A 16 -1.32 4.47 2.74
C LYS A 16 0.10 3.90 2.67
N SER A 17 1.07 4.68 2.20
CA SER A 17 2.45 4.22 1.98
C SER A 17 3.10 3.70 3.26
N ASN A 18 2.86 4.37 4.41
CA ASN A 18 3.29 3.85 5.71
C ASN A 18 2.65 2.49 6.02
N THR A 19 1.35 2.33 5.73
CA THR A 19 0.66 1.06 5.93
C THR A 19 1.24 0.00 4.98
N SER A 20 1.35 0.28 3.68
CA SER A 20 1.91 -0.63 2.67
C SER A 20 3.30 -1.15 3.09
N ALA A 21 4.19 -0.25 3.53
CA ALA A 21 5.53 -0.62 3.98
C ALA A 21 5.51 -1.49 5.26
N ASN A 22 4.67 -1.14 6.25
CA ASN A 22 4.53 -1.94 7.47
C ASN A 22 3.96 -3.34 7.20
N LEU A 23 2.96 -3.46 6.31
CA LEU A 23 2.38 -4.74 5.91
C LEU A 23 3.42 -5.59 5.18
N ALA A 24 4.19 -5.01 4.25
CA ALA A 24 5.24 -5.71 3.52
C ALA A 24 6.31 -6.27 4.46
N TYR A 25 6.80 -5.45 5.38
CA TYR A 25 7.78 -5.86 6.40
C TYR A 25 7.26 -7.03 7.25
N LEU A 26 6.02 -6.90 7.78
CA LEU A 26 5.43 -7.91 8.65
C LEU A 26 5.10 -9.22 7.90
N CYS A 27 4.75 -9.17 6.62
CA CYS A 27 4.60 -10.35 5.77
C CYS A 27 5.97 -11.03 5.55
N ALA A 28 7.02 -10.26 5.28
CA ALA A 28 8.36 -10.79 5.06
C ALA A 28 8.97 -11.38 6.35
N LEU A 29 8.67 -10.84 7.53
CA LEU A 29 9.03 -11.48 8.82
C LEU A 29 8.47 -12.90 8.95
N ARG A 30 7.31 -13.19 8.32
CA ARG A 30 6.68 -14.52 8.31
C ARG A 30 7.26 -15.45 7.24
N GLY A 31 8.25 -15.02 6.50
CA GLY A 31 8.90 -15.80 5.46
C GLY A 31 8.30 -15.66 4.07
N LEU A 32 7.35 -14.74 3.87
CA LEU A 32 6.71 -14.49 2.57
C LEU A 32 7.59 -13.64 1.66
N LYS A 33 7.50 -13.90 0.35
CA LYS A 33 8.08 -13.04 -0.69
C LYS A 33 7.04 -12.00 -1.10
N VAL A 34 7.36 -10.74 -0.88
CA VAL A 34 6.43 -9.62 -1.05
C VAL A 34 6.95 -8.69 -2.14
N GLY A 35 6.10 -8.37 -3.10
CA GLY A 35 6.30 -7.22 -4.00
C GLY A 35 5.53 -6.01 -3.47
N VAL A 36 6.13 -4.84 -3.54
CA VAL A 36 5.48 -3.55 -3.23
C VAL A 36 5.61 -2.65 -4.44
N VAL A 37 4.50 -2.28 -5.06
CA VAL A 37 4.48 -1.39 -6.22
C VAL A 37 3.93 -0.04 -5.81
N ASP A 38 4.70 1.01 -6.06
CA ASP A 38 4.25 2.39 -5.90
C ASP A 38 3.54 2.85 -7.17
N THR A 39 2.22 2.87 -7.16
CA THR A 39 1.43 3.38 -8.28
C THR A 39 0.97 4.83 -8.06
N ASP A 40 1.43 5.50 -7.00
CA ASP A 40 1.25 6.95 -6.82
C ASP A 40 2.29 7.73 -7.66
N ILE A 41 2.16 7.60 -8.99
CA ILE A 41 3.11 8.15 -9.97
C ILE A 41 3.20 9.68 -9.88
N GLN A 42 2.16 10.33 -9.39
CA GLN A 42 2.08 11.80 -9.28
C GLN A 42 2.78 12.32 -8.02
N SER A 43 2.79 11.54 -6.96
CA SER A 43 3.37 11.90 -5.65
C SER A 43 4.05 10.69 -5.00
N PRO A 44 5.04 10.06 -5.68
CA PRO A 44 5.68 8.86 -5.19
C PRO A 44 6.46 9.12 -3.90
N GLY A 45 6.50 8.14 -2.99
CA GLY A 45 7.15 8.39 -1.71
C GLY A 45 7.46 7.16 -0.86
N ILE A 46 6.96 5.99 -1.24
CA ILE A 46 7.16 4.79 -0.42
C ILE A 46 8.63 4.34 -0.36
N HIS A 47 9.44 4.65 -1.37
CA HIS A 47 10.87 4.31 -1.45
C HIS A 47 11.66 4.81 -0.24
N VAL A 48 11.33 6.01 0.27
CA VAL A 48 11.99 6.59 1.45
C VAL A 48 11.83 5.70 2.69
N LEU A 49 10.68 5.03 2.84
CA LEU A 49 10.42 4.13 3.97
C LEU A 49 11.32 2.89 3.95
N PHE A 50 11.80 2.49 2.78
CA PHE A 50 12.73 1.38 2.60
C PHE A 50 14.20 1.82 2.57
N GLY A 51 14.46 3.11 2.80
CA GLY A 51 15.80 3.69 2.84
C GLY A 51 16.45 3.85 1.47
N MET A 52 15.64 3.94 0.41
CA MET A 52 16.11 4.24 -0.95
C MET A 52 15.98 5.73 -1.25
N ASP A 53 16.93 6.27 -1.99
CA ASP A 53 16.87 7.62 -2.53
C ASP A 53 16.90 7.63 -4.08
N GLU A 54 16.97 8.80 -4.69
CA GLU A 54 16.91 8.93 -6.15
C GLU A 54 18.10 8.24 -6.86
N ASP A 55 19.28 8.28 -6.25
CA ASP A 55 20.50 7.72 -6.83
C ASP A 55 20.48 6.18 -6.83
N ASP A 56 19.72 5.56 -5.92
CA ASP A 56 19.52 4.12 -5.87
C ASP A 56 18.59 3.62 -6.98
N MET A 57 17.74 4.48 -7.54
CA MET A 57 16.71 4.11 -8.51
C MET A 57 17.20 4.26 -9.95
N VAL A 58 17.89 3.24 -10.49
CA VAL A 58 18.36 3.21 -11.89
C VAL A 58 17.20 3.12 -12.87
N ARG A 59 16.15 2.35 -12.52
CA ARG A 59 14.91 2.16 -13.27
C ARG A 59 13.72 2.34 -12.34
N SER A 60 12.62 2.81 -12.88
CA SER A 60 11.37 3.04 -12.15
C SER A 60 10.18 2.41 -12.87
N LEU A 61 9.04 2.34 -12.20
CA LEU A 61 7.77 1.94 -12.82
C LEU A 61 7.48 2.77 -14.08
N ASN A 62 7.82 4.07 -14.07
CA ASN A 62 7.67 4.96 -15.23
C ASN A 62 8.45 4.47 -16.45
N ASP A 63 9.68 3.95 -16.27
CA ASP A 63 10.48 3.41 -17.38
C ASP A 63 9.83 2.18 -18.02
N TYR A 64 9.25 1.29 -17.20
CA TYR A 64 8.48 0.16 -17.67
C TYR A 64 7.24 0.61 -18.45
N LEU A 65 6.44 1.52 -17.91
CA LEU A 65 5.23 2.03 -18.55
C LEU A 65 5.51 2.72 -19.89
N TRP A 66 6.72 3.18 -20.12
CA TRP A 66 7.17 3.75 -21.41
C TRP A 66 7.95 2.76 -22.28
N GLY A 67 7.97 1.47 -21.93
CA GLY A 67 8.61 0.42 -22.71
C GLY A 67 10.13 0.50 -22.78
N LYS A 68 10.79 1.16 -21.81
CA LYS A 68 12.24 1.31 -21.77
C LYS A 68 12.97 0.12 -21.10
N CYS A 69 12.26 -0.67 -20.32
CA CYS A 69 12.77 -1.84 -19.59
C CYS A 69 11.65 -2.84 -19.30
N THR A 70 11.97 -4.03 -18.82
CA THR A 70 11.00 -4.97 -18.27
C THR A 70 10.59 -4.52 -16.87
N ILE A 71 9.47 -5.06 -16.35
CA ILE A 71 9.02 -4.71 -15.00
C ILE A 71 9.98 -5.24 -13.92
N GLU A 72 10.62 -6.39 -14.16
CA GLU A 72 11.59 -7.00 -13.25
C GLU A 72 12.84 -6.13 -13.06
N GLU A 73 13.24 -5.37 -14.10
CA GLU A 73 14.37 -4.44 -14.01
C GLU A 73 14.07 -3.23 -13.11
N THR A 74 12.80 -3.02 -12.76
CA THR A 74 12.37 -1.97 -11.80
C THR A 74 12.22 -2.49 -10.38
N ALA A 75 12.42 -3.80 -10.15
CA ALA A 75 12.22 -4.46 -8.86
C ALA A 75 13.53 -4.52 -8.05
N TYR A 76 13.60 -3.79 -6.95
CA TYR A 76 14.76 -3.74 -6.07
C TYR A 76 14.56 -4.66 -4.87
N ASP A 77 15.49 -5.59 -4.64
CA ASP A 77 15.51 -6.40 -3.40
C ASP A 77 15.98 -5.52 -2.23
N VAL A 78 15.03 -5.04 -1.45
CA VAL A 78 15.28 -4.17 -0.27
C VAL A 78 15.35 -4.96 1.03
N THR A 79 15.40 -6.30 0.99
CA THR A 79 15.37 -7.16 2.17
C THR A 79 16.50 -6.85 3.15
N ALA A 80 17.69 -6.54 2.65
CA ALA A 80 18.85 -6.27 3.50
C ALA A 80 18.68 -5.06 4.43
N SER A 81 17.90 -4.05 4.02
CA SER A 81 17.60 -2.85 4.84
C SER A 81 16.60 -3.13 5.96
N LEU A 82 15.90 -4.27 5.89
CA LEU A 82 14.82 -4.61 6.82
C LEU A 82 15.28 -5.36 8.08
N GLY A 83 16.55 -5.78 8.13
CA GLY A 83 17.12 -6.48 9.29
C GLY A 83 17.27 -7.99 9.09
N SER A 84 18.13 -8.59 9.90
CA SER A 84 18.50 -10.02 9.81
C SER A 84 17.38 -10.97 10.27
N GLU A 85 16.37 -10.47 10.95
CA GLU A 85 15.21 -11.25 11.43
C GLU A 85 14.20 -11.56 10.32
N VAL A 86 14.28 -10.86 9.18
CA VAL A 86 13.40 -11.09 8.02
C VAL A 86 13.73 -12.41 7.36
N LYS A 87 12.76 -13.32 7.31
CA LYS A 87 12.90 -14.67 6.77
C LYS A 87 12.50 -14.79 5.30
N GLY A 88 11.65 -13.86 4.84
CA GLY A 88 11.19 -13.75 3.47
C GLY A 88 12.00 -12.77 2.66
N LYS A 89 11.33 -12.16 1.66
CA LYS A 89 11.94 -11.12 0.82
C LYS A 89 10.96 -9.98 0.60
N VAL A 90 11.49 -8.77 0.38
CA VAL A 90 10.72 -7.63 -0.11
C VAL A 90 11.38 -7.07 -1.36
N TYR A 91 10.59 -6.99 -2.43
CA TYR A 91 10.96 -6.32 -3.67
C TYR A 91 10.14 -5.03 -3.79
N LEU A 92 10.83 -3.89 -3.90
CA LEU A 92 10.20 -2.59 -4.11
C LEU A 92 10.25 -2.22 -5.59
N ILE A 93 9.13 -1.81 -6.15
CA ILE A 93 8.98 -1.29 -7.50
C ILE A 93 8.58 0.19 -7.36
N PRO A 94 9.56 1.11 -7.32
CA PRO A 94 9.30 2.52 -7.08
C PRO A 94 8.82 3.24 -8.34
N SER A 95 7.99 4.26 -8.16
CA SER A 95 7.76 5.29 -9.18
C SER A 95 8.85 6.35 -9.14
N SER A 96 9.07 7.00 -10.29
CA SER A 96 10.09 8.03 -10.44
C SER A 96 9.73 9.32 -9.70
N ILE A 97 10.70 9.90 -8.98
CA ILE A 97 10.58 11.22 -8.34
C ILE A 97 11.09 12.37 -9.23
N LYS A 98 11.55 12.08 -10.45
CA LYS A 98 12.05 13.08 -11.37
C LYS A 98 10.92 13.94 -11.93
N ALA A 99 10.97 15.24 -11.67
CA ALA A 99 9.91 16.17 -12.07
C ALA A 99 9.55 16.09 -13.56
N GLY A 100 10.54 15.89 -14.44
CA GLY A 100 10.33 15.72 -15.87
C GLY A 100 9.54 14.47 -16.23
N GLU A 101 9.76 13.38 -15.51
CA GLU A 101 9.06 12.11 -15.71
C GLU A 101 7.63 12.17 -15.17
N ILE A 102 7.43 12.77 -13.99
CA ILE A 102 6.09 13.03 -13.44
C ILE A 102 5.29 13.92 -14.40
N THR A 103 5.87 15.02 -14.88
CA THR A 103 5.22 15.93 -15.82
C THR A 103 4.85 15.23 -17.12
N ARG A 104 5.69 14.32 -17.62
CA ARG A 104 5.42 13.53 -18.81
C ARG A 104 4.20 12.62 -18.62
N VAL A 105 4.10 11.93 -17.50
CA VAL A 105 2.93 11.09 -17.17
C VAL A 105 1.65 11.91 -17.14
N LEU A 106 1.69 13.07 -16.49
CA LEU A 106 0.52 13.97 -16.40
C LEU A 106 0.06 14.52 -17.76
N ARG A 107 1.00 14.74 -18.69
CA ARG A 107 0.72 15.31 -20.00
C ARG A 107 0.36 14.28 -21.06
N ASP A 108 1.17 13.21 -21.14
CA ASP A 108 1.12 12.26 -22.24
C ASP A 108 0.34 10.98 -21.86
N GLY A 109 0.16 10.73 -20.55
CA GLY A 109 -0.44 9.50 -20.03
C GLY A 109 0.43 8.26 -20.25
N TYR A 110 -0.16 7.11 -20.04
CA TYR A 110 0.39 5.79 -20.35
C TYR A 110 -0.75 4.78 -20.49
N ASP A 111 -0.46 3.62 -21.08
CA ASP A 111 -1.42 2.52 -21.15
C ASP A 111 -1.54 1.84 -19.77
N VAL A 112 -2.67 2.04 -19.11
CA VAL A 112 -2.94 1.47 -17.77
C VAL A 112 -2.98 -0.06 -17.81
N GLY A 113 -3.31 -0.66 -18.96
CA GLY A 113 -3.27 -2.12 -19.13
C GLY A 113 -1.90 -2.74 -18.87
N LEU A 114 -0.81 -1.99 -19.15
CA LEU A 114 0.55 -2.44 -18.85
C LEU A 114 0.79 -2.71 -17.34
N LEU A 115 0.05 -2.05 -16.44
CA LEU A 115 0.17 -2.33 -15.01
C LEU A 115 -0.25 -3.77 -14.70
N ASN A 116 -1.37 -4.23 -15.25
CA ASN A 116 -1.82 -5.61 -15.04
C ASN A 116 -0.79 -6.63 -15.53
N ASP A 117 -0.29 -6.45 -16.77
CA ASP A 117 0.72 -7.33 -17.36
C ASP A 117 2.00 -7.34 -16.52
N GLY A 118 2.41 -6.17 -16.01
CA GLY A 118 3.55 -6.02 -15.12
C GLY A 118 3.34 -6.74 -13.79
N PHE A 119 2.17 -6.62 -13.17
CA PHE A 119 1.87 -7.30 -11.91
C PHE A 119 1.89 -8.82 -12.06
N GLU A 120 1.30 -9.38 -13.11
CA GLU A 120 1.37 -10.81 -13.43
C GLU A 120 2.81 -11.29 -13.63
N SER A 121 3.62 -10.51 -14.37
CA SER A 121 5.03 -10.81 -14.59
C SER A 121 5.84 -10.79 -13.30
N LEU A 122 5.65 -9.79 -12.44
CA LEU A 122 6.32 -9.72 -11.12
C LEU A 122 5.98 -10.93 -10.25
N ILE A 123 4.69 -11.24 -10.13
CA ILE A 123 4.21 -12.38 -9.35
C ILE A 123 4.88 -13.67 -9.82
N LYS A 124 4.86 -13.92 -11.13
CA LYS A 124 5.38 -15.15 -11.73
C LYS A 124 6.89 -15.24 -11.63
N ASN A 125 7.61 -14.18 -12.06
CA ASN A 125 9.06 -14.24 -12.26
C ASN A 125 9.85 -14.09 -10.95
N LEU A 126 9.30 -13.35 -9.96
CA LEU A 126 9.89 -13.24 -8.62
C LEU A 126 9.33 -14.30 -7.65
N ASN A 127 8.36 -15.12 -8.08
CA ASN A 127 7.65 -16.10 -7.23
C ASN A 127 7.10 -15.43 -5.96
N LEU A 128 6.35 -14.36 -6.11
CA LEU A 128 5.78 -13.62 -5.00
C LEU A 128 4.64 -14.42 -4.35
N ASP A 129 4.57 -14.36 -3.02
CA ASP A 129 3.43 -14.84 -2.25
C ASP A 129 2.37 -13.75 -2.09
N VAL A 130 2.81 -12.49 -2.02
CA VAL A 130 1.96 -11.31 -1.87
C VAL A 130 2.45 -10.18 -2.77
N LEU A 131 1.53 -9.52 -3.47
CA LEU A 131 1.77 -8.26 -4.15
C LEU A 131 0.97 -7.16 -3.47
N ILE A 132 1.62 -6.14 -2.93
CA ILE A 132 0.99 -4.96 -2.34
C ILE A 132 1.08 -3.82 -3.34
N ILE A 133 -0.06 -3.23 -3.67
CA ILE A 133 -0.17 -2.07 -4.56
C ILE A 133 -0.46 -0.85 -3.68
N ASP A 134 0.52 0.06 -3.57
CA ASP A 134 0.34 1.36 -2.92
C ASP A 134 -0.24 2.34 -3.92
N THR A 135 -1.54 2.64 -3.81
CA THR A 135 -2.28 3.34 -4.85
C THR A 135 -2.21 4.87 -4.70
N HIS A 136 -2.45 5.59 -5.79
CA HIS A 136 -2.75 7.02 -5.74
C HIS A 136 -4.08 7.28 -5.00
N PRO A 137 -4.21 8.39 -4.23
CA PRO A 137 -5.49 8.75 -3.60
C PRO A 137 -6.54 9.13 -4.65
N GLY A 138 -7.80 8.84 -4.36
CA GLY A 138 -8.93 9.11 -5.27
C GLY A 138 -9.18 7.97 -6.26
N LEU A 139 -10.10 8.18 -7.19
CA LEU A 139 -10.58 7.16 -8.13
C LEU A 139 -10.13 7.50 -9.55
N SER A 140 -8.83 7.39 -9.82
CA SER A 140 -8.26 7.47 -11.16
C SER A 140 -8.35 6.10 -11.88
N GLU A 141 -8.03 6.08 -13.16
CA GLU A 141 -8.11 4.86 -13.98
C GLU A 141 -7.19 3.76 -13.45
N GLU A 142 -5.93 4.09 -13.13
CA GLU A 142 -4.98 3.16 -12.53
C GLU A 142 -5.41 2.65 -11.15
N THR A 143 -6.08 3.50 -10.37
CA THR A 143 -6.64 3.09 -9.07
C THR A 143 -7.80 2.11 -9.26
N LEU A 144 -8.69 2.37 -10.21
CA LEU A 144 -9.82 1.48 -10.51
C LEU A 144 -9.32 0.12 -11.00
N LEU A 145 -8.29 0.09 -11.86
CA LEU A 145 -7.65 -1.17 -12.26
C LEU A 145 -7.08 -1.90 -11.06
N SER A 146 -6.27 -1.23 -10.25
CA SER A 146 -5.65 -1.83 -9.06
C SER A 146 -6.68 -2.43 -8.11
N ILE A 147 -7.81 -1.74 -7.90
CA ILE A 147 -8.92 -2.24 -7.09
C ILE A 147 -9.57 -3.47 -7.75
N ALA A 148 -9.83 -3.42 -9.05
CA ALA A 148 -10.55 -4.48 -9.78
C ALA A 148 -9.79 -5.82 -9.83
N ILE A 149 -8.44 -5.78 -9.86
CA ILE A 149 -7.60 -6.99 -9.91
C ILE A 149 -7.23 -7.53 -8.53
N SER A 150 -7.60 -6.83 -7.46
CA SER A 150 -7.19 -7.21 -6.09
C SER A 150 -8.06 -8.32 -5.51
N ASP A 151 -7.41 -9.30 -4.87
CA ASP A 151 -8.07 -10.28 -4.01
C ASP A 151 -8.57 -9.64 -2.72
N LEU A 152 -7.87 -8.60 -2.27
CA LEU A 152 -8.19 -7.85 -1.06
C LEU A 152 -7.93 -6.34 -1.25
N LEU A 153 -8.91 -5.54 -0.89
CA LEU A 153 -8.76 -4.09 -0.74
C LEU A 153 -8.65 -3.71 0.75
N VAL A 154 -7.51 -3.13 1.13
CA VAL A 154 -7.35 -2.45 2.43
C VAL A 154 -7.65 -0.97 2.22
N LEU A 155 -8.80 -0.52 2.70
CA LEU A 155 -9.26 0.85 2.52
C LEU A 155 -9.04 1.66 3.80
N ILE A 156 -8.21 2.69 3.69
CA ILE A 156 -7.80 3.53 4.82
C ILE A 156 -8.58 4.83 4.84
N LEU A 157 -9.10 5.19 6.01
CA LEU A 157 -9.78 6.46 6.23
C LEU A 157 -9.38 7.07 7.59
N ARG A 158 -9.61 8.37 7.73
CA ARG A 158 -9.54 9.08 9.03
C ARG A 158 -10.96 9.34 9.53
N PRO A 159 -11.17 9.56 10.84
CA PRO A 159 -12.48 9.85 11.39
C PRO A 159 -12.91 11.30 11.14
N ASP A 160 -13.02 11.70 9.87
CA ASP A 160 -13.52 13.01 9.45
C ASP A 160 -14.58 12.90 8.34
N HIS A 161 -15.47 13.89 8.24
CA HIS A 161 -16.61 13.88 7.32
C HIS A 161 -16.23 13.71 5.86
N GLN A 162 -15.10 14.29 5.42
CA GLN A 162 -14.70 14.21 4.01
C GLN A 162 -14.18 12.82 3.68
N ASP A 163 -13.42 12.20 4.61
CA ASP A 163 -12.96 10.82 4.44
C ASP A 163 -14.14 9.84 4.48
N TYR A 164 -15.15 10.08 5.34
CA TYR A 164 -16.36 9.26 5.35
C TYR A 164 -17.11 9.31 4.02
N GLN A 165 -17.33 10.50 3.45
CA GLN A 165 -18.00 10.63 2.15
C GLN A 165 -17.21 9.94 1.03
N GLY A 166 -15.91 10.17 0.96
CA GLY A 166 -15.05 9.57 -0.05
C GLY A 166 -14.95 8.05 0.08
N THR A 167 -14.87 7.54 1.32
CA THR A 167 -14.87 6.11 1.60
C THR A 167 -16.17 5.45 1.15
N SER A 168 -17.33 6.10 1.34
CA SER A 168 -18.62 5.59 0.85
C SER A 168 -18.58 5.35 -0.66
N VAL A 169 -18.08 6.34 -1.41
CA VAL A 169 -17.94 6.21 -2.87
C VAL A 169 -17.00 5.07 -3.25
N THR A 170 -15.87 4.95 -2.56
CA THR A 170 -14.89 3.90 -2.85
C THR A 170 -15.44 2.50 -2.53
N VAL A 171 -16.15 2.34 -1.43
CA VAL A 171 -16.80 1.06 -1.07
C VAL A 171 -17.83 0.66 -2.12
N ASP A 172 -18.65 1.60 -2.60
CA ASP A 172 -19.65 1.34 -3.64
C ASP A 172 -19.00 0.97 -4.98
N VAL A 173 -17.89 1.61 -5.32
CA VAL A 173 -17.10 1.28 -6.53
C VAL A 173 -16.48 -0.11 -6.39
N ALA A 174 -15.83 -0.42 -5.28
CA ALA A 174 -15.20 -1.72 -5.05
C ALA A 174 -16.22 -2.87 -5.10
N ARG A 175 -17.45 -2.65 -4.57
CA ARG A 175 -18.55 -3.60 -4.69
C ARG A 175 -18.99 -3.83 -6.14
N LYS A 176 -19.04 -2.75 -6.95
CA LYS A 176 -19.39 -2.84 -8.39
C LYS A 176 -18.29 -3.49 -9.22
N LEU A 177 -17.06 -3.47 -8.74
CA LEU A 177 -15.90 -4.16 -9.33
C LEU A 177 -15.76 -5.60 -8.83
N ASP A 178 -16.71 -6.07 -8.02
CA ASP A 178 -16.75 -7.42 -7.45
C ASP A 178 -15.47 -7.81 -6.68
N VAL A 179 -14.86 -6.85 -5.96
CA VAL A 179 -13.68 -7.11 -5.13
C VAL A 179 -14.02 -8.18 -4.08
N PRO A 180 -13.27 -9.30 -4.05
CA PRO A 180 -13.65 -10.45 -3.21
C PRO A 180 -13.67 -10.14 -1.72
N GLN A 181 -12.72 -9.33 -1.25
CA GLN A 181 -12.61 -8.97 0.17
C GLN A 181 -12.27 -7.50 0.36
N MET A 182 -12.94 -6.82 1.28
CA MET A 182 -12.61 -5.47 1.73
C MET A 182 -12.37 -5.46 3.24
N LEU A 183 -11.28 -4.86 3.67
CA LEU A 183 -10.98 -4.56 5.07
C LEU A 183 -10.80 -3.05 5.23
N LEU A 184 -11.47 -2.49 6.22
CA LEU A 184 -11.30 -1.08 6.56
C LEU A 184 -10.23 -0.91 7.64
N MET A 185 -9.48 0.16 7.52
CA MET A 185 -8.53 0.61 8.52
C MET A 185 -8.80 2.08 8.85
N VAL A 186 -9.11 2.38 10.11
CA VAL A 186 -9.30 3.77 10.54
C VAL A 186 -8.02 4.26 11.21
N ASN A 187 -7.44 5.32 10.67
CA ASN A 187 -6.16 5.87 11.13
C ASN A 187 -6.32 7.21 11.83
N LYS A 188 -5.37 7.55 12.70
CA LYS A 188 -5.31 8.82 13.46
C LYS A 188 -6.52 9.04 14.35
N VAL A 189 -7.04 7.99 14.96
CA VAL A 189 -8.22 8.04 15.84
C VAL A 189 -7.79 8.50 17.24
N PRO A 190 -8.49 9.47 17.87
CA PRO A 190 -8.29 9.74 19.30
C PRO A 190 -8.47 8.47 20.13
N ALA A 191 -7.53 8.18 21.03
CA ALA A 191 -7.48 6.89 21.73
C ALA A 191 -8.79 6.54 22.47
N GLN A 192 -9.46 7.55 23.06
CA GLN A 192 -10.73 7.36 23.76
C GLN A 192 -11.94 7.06 22.86
N LEU A 193 -11.79 7.21 21.53
CA LEU A 193 -12.88 7.03 20.56
C LEU A 193 -12.74 5.77 19.70
N MET A 194 -11.70 4.96 19.92
CA MET A 194 -11.35 3.83 19.03
C MET A 194 -12.52 2.86 18.86
N ASP A 195 -13.13 2.40 19.95
CA ASP A 195 -14.24 1.43 19.89
C ASP A 195 -15.48 2.03 19.23
N ALA A 196 -15.84 3.26 19.59
CA ALA A 196 -17.00 3.95 19.02
C ALA A 196 -16.82 4.22 17.53
N VAL A 197 -15.62 4.63 17.09
CA VAL A 197 -15.30 4.86 15.70
C VAL A 197 -15.33 3.53 14.92
N LYS A 198 -14.74 2.46 15.46
CA LYS A 198 -14.80 1.14 14.85
C LYS A 198 -16.23 0.73 14.56
N GLN A 199 -17.08 0.73 15.59
CA GLN A 199 -18.47 0.31 15.48
C GLN A 199 -19.28 1.17 14.50
N ASN A 200 -19.07 2.49 14.55
CA ASN A 200 -19.75 3.41 13.63
C ASN A 200 -19.35 3.16 12.17
N VAL A 201 -18.06 2.95 11.89
CA VAL A 201 -17.55 2.69 10.55
C VAL A 201 -18.05 1.34 10.02
N GLU A 202 -18.03 0.28 10.83
CA GLU A 202 -18.58 -1.03 10.46
C GLU A 202 -20.06 -0.95 10.13
N ASN A 203 -20.84 -0.25 10.96
CA ASN A 203 -22.29 -0.07 10.73
C ASN A 203 -22.57 0.76 9.48
N THR A 204 -21.76 1.78 9.20
CA THR A 204 -21.95 2.68 8.07
C THR A 204 -21.70 2.00 6.73
N TYR A 205 -20.64 1.20 6.63
CA TYR A 205 -20.23 0.60 5.36
C TYR A 205 -20.57 -0.88 5.21
N GLY A 206 -20.95 -1.55 6.29
CA GLY A 206 -21.19 -3.01 6.28
C GLY A 206 -19.93 -3.79 5.91
N CYS A 207 -18.74 -3.27 6.28
CA CYS A 207 -17.44 -3.88 6.04
C CYS A 207 -16.69 -4.02 7.36
N GLU A 208 -15.86 -5.06 7.49
CA GLU A 208 -15.04 -5.29 8.68
C GLU A 208 -13.99 -4.16 8.84
N VAL A 209 -13.90 -3.58 10.03
CA VAL A 209 -12.77 -2.72 10.43
C VAL A 209 -11.71 -3.61 11.08
N ALA A 210 -10.72 -4.00 10.30
CA ALA A 210 -9.65 -4.90 10.73
C ALA A 210 -8.59 -4.20 11.60
N ALA A 211 -8.48 -2.88 11.50
CA ALA A 211 -7.52 -2.11 12.29
C ALA A 211 -8.05 -0.70 12.63
N VAL A 212 -7.80 -0.27 13.86
CA VAL A 212 -7.96 1.13 14.28
C VAL A 212 -6.65 1.59 14.86
N ILE A 213 -5.98 2.53 14.18
CA ILE A 213 -4.70 3.08 14.63
C ILE A 213 -4.96 4.37 15.39
N PRO A 214 -4.54 4.46 16.66
CA PRO A 214 -4.66 5.70 17.42
C PRO A 214 -3.76 6.80 16.85
N HIS A 215 -4.10 8.04 17.14
CA HIS A 215 -3.14 9.13 16.97
C HIS A 215 -1.90 8.82 17.84
N SER A 216 -0.72 8.82 17.23
CA SER A 216 0.52 8.40 17.88
C SER A 216 1.63 9.40 17.56
N ASP A 217 2.16 10.03 18.61
CA ASP A 217 3.30 10.94 18.50
C ASP A 217 4.56 10.19 18.06
N ASP A 218 4.72 8.90 18.42
CA ASP A 218 5.83 8.07 18.01
C ASP A 218 5.81 7.82 16.49
N LEU A 219 4.61 7.55 15.92
CA LEU A 219 4.44 7.43 14.47
C LEU A 219 4.77 8.74 13.75
N MET A 220 4.34 9.87 14.31
CA MET A 220 4.61 11.20 13.75
C MET A 220 6.09 11.56 13.86
N SER A 221 6.72 11.27 14.98
CA SER A 221 8.14 11.56 15.24
C SER A 221 9.07 10.77 14.32
N LEU A 222 8.67 9.58 13.87
CA LEU A 222 9.44 8.81 12.89
C LEU A 222 9.52 9.53 11.53
N ALA A 223 8.55 10.39 11.20
CA ALA A 223 8.57 11.28 10.03
C ALA A 223 9.00 10.60 8.72
N SER A 224 8.53 9.38 8.48
CA SER A 224 8.89 8.52 7.33
C SER A 224 10.37 8.12 7.24
N ALA A 225 11.15 8.24 8.33
CA ALA A 225 12.56 7.84 8.37
C ALA A 225 12.76 6.31 8.48
N GLY A 226 11.79 5.53 8.00
CA GLY A 226 11.82 4.07 7.98
C GLY A 226 10.47 3.44 8.33
N ILE A 227 10.45 2.12 8.45
CA ILE A 227 9.24 1.35 8.72
C ILE A 227 8.99 1.30 10.23
N PHE A 228 7.80 1.74 10.66
CA PHE A 228 7.47 1.87 12.07
C PHE A 228 7.56 0.55 12.83
N SER A 229 7.00 -0.52 12.28
CA SER A 229 7.01 -1.84 12.90
C SER A 229 8.41 -2.45 13.03
N GLN A 230 9.33 -2.08 12.13
CA GLN A 230 10.74 -2.47 12.22
C GLN A 230 11.45 -1.74 13.37
N ARG A 231 11.21 -0.43 13.48
CA ARG A 231 11.85 0.40 14.50
C ARG A 231 11.28 0.17 15.90
N ASN A 232 10.00 -0.20 15.98
CA ASN A 232 9.24 -0.32 17.23
C ASN A 232 8.48 -1.65 17.30
N PRO A 233 9.17 -2.82 17.35
CA PRO A 233 8.53 -4.14 17.22
C PRO A 233 7.50 -4.44 18.32
N ASP A 234 7.71 -3.96 19.53
CA ASP A 234 6.83 -4.22 20.70
C ASP A 234 5.73 -3.16 20.89
N HIS A 235 5.72 -2.11 20.08
CA HIS A 235 4.78 -1.01 20.22
C HIS A 235 3.33 -1.45 19.96
N PRO A 236 2.32 -0.89 20.67
CA PRO A 236 0.91 -1.23 20.46
C PRO A 236 0.44 -1.08 18.99
N VAL A 237 0.89 -0.04 18.29
CA VAL A 237 0.58 0.17 16.88
C VAL A 237 1.14 -0.95 15.99
N THR A 238 2.33 -1.46 16.29
CA THR A 238 2.90 -2.62 15.58
C THR A 238 2.04 -3.86 15.76
N LYS A 239 1.50 -4.08 16.97
CA LYS A 239 0.57 -5.19 17.22
C LYS A 239 -0.74 -5.05 16.43
N ILE A 240 -1.23 -3.83 16.23
CA ILE A 240 -2.40 -3.58 15.39
C ILE A 240 -2.08 -3.92 13.92
N TYR A 241 -0.92 -3.51 13.39
CA TYR A 241 -0.50 -3.92 12.06
C TYR A 241 -0.34 -5.45 11.93
N GLN A 242 0.20 -6.12 12.95
CA GLN A 242 0.29 -7.59 12.99
C GLN A 242 -1.09 -8.26 12.93
N GLN A 243 -2.09 -7.70 13.62
CA GLN A 243 -3.48 -8.16 13.56
C GLN A 243 -4.07 -7.97 12.16
N LEU A 244 -3.83 -6.80 11.53
CA LEU A 244 -4.26 -6.56 10.15
C LEU A 244 -3.63 -7.58 9.18
N VAL A 245 -2.34 -7.86 9.30
CA VAL A 245 -1.67 -8.90 8.48
C VAL A 245 -2.27 -10.29 8.74
N ASN A 246 -2.66 -10.63 9.99
CA ASN A 246 -3.38 -11.88 10.27
C ASN A 246 -4.70 -11.97 9.50
N ARG A 247 -5.44 -10.86 9.45
CA ARG A 247 -6.72 -10.80 8.70
C ARG A 247 -6.51 -10.83 7.19
N MET A 248 -5.48 -10.17 6.70
CA MET A 248 -5.13 -10.15 5.27
C MET A 248 -4.74 -11.53 4.74
N LEU A 249 -4.06 -12.33 5.55
CA LEU A 249 -3.56 -13.66 5.18
C LEU A 249 -4.51 -14.81 5.60
N ALA A 250 -5.59 -14.51 6.29
CA ALA A 250 -6.64 -15.49 6.56
C ALA A 250 -7.38 -15.80 5.24
N ASP A 251 -7.69 -17.09 5.03
CA ASP A 251 -8.48 -17.61 3.90
C ASP A 251 -9.95 -17.17 3.99
#